data_74c7ca044301f9757b0a34d72816c433
#
_entry.id   74c7ca044301f9757b0a34d72816c433
#
_cell.length_a   1.000
_cell.length_b   1.000
_cell.length_c   1.000
_cell.angle_alpha   90.00
_cell.angle_beta   90.00
_cell.angle_gamma   90.00
#
_symmetry.space_group_name_H-M   'P 1'
#
loop_
_entity.id
_entity.type
_entity.pdbx_description
1 polymer ?
#
loop_
_entity_poly.entity_id
_entity_poly.type
_entity_poly.pdbx_seq_one_letter_code
_entity_poly.pdbx_strand_id
1 'polypeptide(L)'
;MLMSTAVTAAPGDASQFGGADTDWSTVDYPKLTDMDDNTDAMGGNIRFTGRVVKATCKIATESKQIEVVLPVVPSNAFTGIDTEATGASNQTNFNIKLTDCSNTTSQNIEFRFTGAADGANQTLANEVEGAADADGTGEAGATGVGIRIYSKNTTTDGLVKLNTQSPQGSSSSAAYVIPGDATAHDFITAFTAGYAQNGSTVAPGLVKSTASFVVLYE
;
A
#
# COMPACT_ATOMS: atom_id res chain seq x y z
N MET A 1 31.41 -15.53 -21.55
CA MET A 1 30.75 -16.13 -20.40
C MET A 1 29.83 -15.07 -19.83
N LEU A 2 28.61 -15.01 -20.32
CA LEU A 2 27.56 -14.03 -19.89
C LEU A 2 26.81 -14.65 -18.73
N MET A 3 26.95 -14.07 -17.54
CA MET A 3 26.12 -14.42 -16.38
C MET A 3 24.69 -13.86 -16.63
N SER A 4 23.77 -14.75 -16.87
CA SER A 4 22.35 -14.44 -16.85
C SER A 4 21.93 -14.21 -15.38
N THR A 5 21.70 -12.97 -15.01
CA THR A 5 21.02 -12.67 -13.76
C THR A 5 19.54 -13.02 -13.95
N ALA A 6 19.09 -14.08 -13.30
CA ALA A 6 17.67 -14.39 -13.20
C ALA A 6 16.96 -13.24 -12.50
N VAL A 7 16.09 -12.54 -13.21
CA VAL A 7 15.13 -11.65 -12.61
C VAL A 7 14.09 -12.52 -11.92
N THR A 8 14.25 -12.75 -10.63
CA THR A 8 13.20 -13.30 -9.78
C THR A 8 12.16 -12.21 -9.58
N ALA A 9 11.14 -12.18 -10.43
CA ALA A 9 9.87 -11.60 -10.03
C ALA A 9 9.41 -12.44 -8.83
N ALA A 10 9.34 -11.86 -7.63
CA ALA A 10 8.80 -12.54 -6.47
C ALA A 10 7.27 -12.61 -6.61
N PRO A 11 6.70 -13.75 -6.96
CA PRO A 11 5.28 -14.00 -6.81
C PRO A 11 5.06 -14.49 -5.39
N GLY A 12 3.85 -14.32 -4.87
CA GLY A 12 3.47 -14.88 -3.60
C GLY A 12 3.94 -16.31 -3.40
N ASP A 13 4.26 -16.61 -2.15
CA ASP A 13 4.80 -17.89 -1.71
C ASP A 13 4.10 -19.09 -2.40
N ALA A 14 4.85 -19.83 -3.19
CA ALA A 14 4.35 -21.00 -3.91
C ALA A 14 3.77 -22.08 -2.97
N SER A 15 4.08 -22.01 -1.68
CA SER A 15 3.51 -22.88 -0.64
C SER A 15 2.00 -22.74 -0.49
N GLN A 16 1.41 -21.60 -0.89
CA GLN A 16 -0.04 -21.38 -0.86
C GLN A 16 -0.80 -22.12 -1.97
N PHE A 17 -0.12 -22.67 -2.96
CA PHE A 17 -0.74 -23.36 -4.09
C PHE A 17 -0.66 -24.89 -4.01
N GLY A 18 -0.49 -25.45 -2.80
CA GLY A 18 -0.65 -26.88 -2.54
C GLY A 18 0.45 -27.74 -3.11
N GLY A 19 1.65 -27.61 -2.62
CA GLY A 19 2.78 -28.46 -2.89
C GLY A 19 3.93 -27.73 -3.54
N ALA A 20 5.08 -27.85 -2.91
CA ALA A 20 6.34 -27.34 -3.41
C ALA A 20 6.78 -28.13 -4.66
N ASP A 21 6.14 -27.90 -5.79
CA ASP A 21 6.74 -28.29 -7.05
C ASP A 21 7.60 -27.16 -7.57
N THR A 22 8.79 -27.06 -6.98
CA THR A 22 9.82 -26.10 -7.37
C THR A 22 10.68 -26.63 -8.52
N ASP A 23 10.47 -27.88 -8.91
CA ASP A 23 11.21 -28.49 -10.01
C ASP A 23 10.43 -28.40 -11.33
N TRP A 24 10.73 -27.34 -12.05
CA TRP A 24 10.18 -27.11 -13.39
C TRP A 24 10.67 -28.13 -14.43
N SER A 25 11.69 -28.94 -14.07
CA SER A 25 12.30 -29.90 -14.97
C SER A 25 11.45 -31.14 -15.19
N THR A 26 10.47 -31.40 -14.28
CA THR A 26 9.63 -32.59 -14.31
C THR A 26 8.26 -32.39 -14.97
N VAL A 27 7.90 -31.13 -15.26
CA VAL A 27 6.61 -30.84 -15.92
C VAL A 27 6.78 -31.01 -17.42
N ASP A 28 6.04 -31.93 -17.99
CA ASP A 28 6.00 -32.17 -19.43
C ASP A 28 5.21 -31.03 -20.10
N TYR A 29 5.93 -29.99 -20.46
CA TYR A 29 5.37 -28.90 -21.26
C TYR A 29 5.23 -29.36 -22.71
N PRO A 30 4.17 -28.93 -23.42
CA PRO A 30 4.11 -29.20 -24.85
C PRO A 30 5.37 -28.60 -25.49
N LYS A 31 6.25 -29.51 -25.94
CA LYS A 31 7.45 -29.10 -26.65
C LYS A 31 7.00 -28.40 -27.92
N LEU A 32 7.57 -27.26 -28.21
CA LEU A 32 7.48 -26.63 -29.51
C LEU A 32 8.24 -27.57 -30.51
N THR A 33 7.58 -28.61 -30.97
CA THR A 33 8.19 -29.67 -31.79
C THR A 33 8.41 -29.27 -33.23
N ASP A 34 8.00 -28.08 -33.64
CA ASP A 34 8.10 -27.57 -35.00
C ASP A 34 9.07 -26.40 -35.18
N MET A 35 9.93 -26.15 -34.20
CA MET A 35 11.08 -25.27 -34.44
C MET A 35 12.23 -26.16 -34.87
N ASP A 36 12.54 -26.13 -36.16
CA ASP A 36 13.77 -26.66 -36.70
C ASP A 36 14.94 -26.33 -35.77
N ASP A 37 15.86 -27.25 -35.63
CA ASP A 37 17.08 -27.19 -34.82
C ASP A 37 17.99 -26.02 -35.21
N ASN A 38 17.37 -24.84 -35.44
CA ASN A 38 18.03 -23.61 -35.72
C ASN A 38 18.41 -22.96 -34.40
N THR A 39 19.68 -23.04 -34.09
CA THR A 39 20.36 -22.58 -32.88
C THR A 39 20.16 -21.10 -32.52
N ASP A 40 19.41 -20.35 -33.32
CA ASP A 40 19.16 -18.91 -33.14
C ASP A 40 17.81 -18.57 -32.49
N ALA A 41 16.92 -19.57 -32.26
CA ALA A 41 15.65 -19.35 -31.57
C ALA A 41 15.83 -19.39 -30.07
N MET A 42 15.83 -18.25 -29.39
CA MET A 42 15.78 -18.15 -27.94
C MET A 42 14.34 -18.14 -27.47
N GLY A 43 13.87 -19.23 -26.89
CA GLY A 43 12.55 -19.37 -26.31
C GLY A 43 12.62 -19.74 -24.83
N GLY A 44 11.53 -19.51 -24.12
CA GLY A 44 11.42 -19.87 -22.70
C GLY A 44 9.99 -20.15 -22.29
N ASN A 45 9.80 -20.81 -21.17
CA ASN A 45 8.51 -21.12 -20.61
C ASN A 45 8.14 -20.08 -19.55
N ILE A 46 6.88 -19.65 -19.55
CA ILE A 46 6.32 -18.76 -18.53
C ILE A 46 5.16 -19.49 -17.88
N ARG A 47 5.20 -19.55 -16.56
CA ARG A 47 4.11 -20.11 -15.76
C ARG A 47 3.34 -18.98 -15.08
N PHE A 48 2.04 -18.97 -15.26
CA PHE A 48 1.14 -18.06 -14.56
C PHE A 48 0.39 -18.85 -13.48
N THR A 49 0.48 -18.35 -12.25
CA THR A 49 -0.29 -18.90 -11.13
C THR A 49 -1.08 -17.77 -10.49
N GLY A 50 -2.29 -18.05 -10.05
CA GLY A 50 -3.14 -17.05 -9.43
C GLY A 50 -4.29 -17.69 -8.67
N ARG A 51 -4.88 -16.94 -7.76
CA ARG A 51 -6.08 -17.36 -7.03
C ARG A 51 -7.21 -16.39 -7.36
N VAL A 52 -8.39 -16.91 -7.55
CA VAL A 52 -9.63 -16.13 -7.62
C VAL A 52 -10.36 -16.31 -6.30
N VAL A 53 -10.58 -15.20 -5.61
CA VAL A 53 -11.33 -15.17 -4.35
C VAL A 53 -12.65 -14.41 -4.54
N LYS A 54 -13.65 -14.75 -3.75
CA LYS A 54 -14.90 -14.00 -3.73
C LYS A 54 -14.68 -12.74 -2.91
N ALA A 55 -14.81 -11.55 -3.53
CA ALA A 55 -14.91 -10.30 -2.78
C ALA A 55 -16.22 -10.31 -1.99
N THR A 56 -16.13 -10.19 -0.66
CA THR A 56 -17.28 -10.31 0.23
C THR A 56 -17.85 -8.95 0.65
N CYS A 57 -17.12 -7.87 0.43
CA CYS A 57 -17.51 -6.51 0.81
C CYS A 57 -17.45 -5.54 -0.37
N LYS A 58 -18.17 -4.45 -0.25
CA LYS A 58 -18.09 -3.27 -1.13
C LYS A 58 -17.49 -2.10 -0.36
N ILE A 59 -16.80 -1.20 -1.05
CA ILE A 59 -16.38 0.07 -0.44
C ILE A 59 -17.61 0.97 -0.35
N ALA A 60 -17.92 1.46 0.85
CA ALA A 60 -19.00 2.40 1.07
C ALA A 60 -18.80 3.68 0.24
N THR A 61 -19.89 4.31 -0.19
CA THR A 61 -19.81 5.50 -1.06
C THR A 61 -19.03 6.64 -0.40
N GLU A 62 -19.26 6.85 0.90
CA GLU A 62 -18.55 7.84 1.70
C GLU A 62 -17.06 7.56 1.85
N SER A 63 -16.62 6.33 1.63
CA SER A 63 -15.21 5.94 1.70
C SER A 63 -14.49 5.94 0.35
N LYS A 64 -15.19 6.27 -0.74
CA LYS A 64 -14.57 6.39 -2.06
C LYS A 64 -13.79 7.69 -2.25
N GLN A 65 -14.17 8.73 -1.50
CA GLN A 65 -13.50 10.02 -1.43
C GLN A 65 -13.51 10.46 0.03
N ILE A 66 -12.34 10.47 0.64
CA ILE A 66 -12.17 10.86 2.06
C ILE A 66 -11.28 12.09 2.08
N GLU A 67 -11.77 13.15 2.68
CA GLU A 67 -10.98 14.33 2.98
C GLU A 67 -10.56 14.28 4.46
N VAL A 68 -9.26 14.38 4.69
CA VAL A 68 -8.66 14.36 6.03
C VAL A 68 -8.02 15.70 6.29
N VAL A 69 -8.66 16.52 7.13
CA VAL A 69 -8.13 17.81 7.53
C VAL A 69 -7.20 17.60 8.72
N LEU A 70 -5.93 17.94 8.52
CA LEU A 70 -4.91 17.87 9.57
C LEU A 70 -4.86 19.16 10.38
N PRO A 71 -4.50 19.08 11.67
CA PRO A 71 -4.37 20.27 12.52
C PRO A 71 -3.19 21.15 12.08
N VAL A 72 -3.24 22.43 12.44
CA VAL A 72 -2.11 23.34 12.26
C VAL A 72 -1.03 23.01 13.28
N VAL A 73 0.19 22.77 12.80
CA VAL A 73 1.35 22.50 13.66
C VAL A 73 2.46 23.52 13.40
N PRO A 74 3.17 23.98 14.43
CA PRO A 74 4.28 24.90 14.24
C PRO A 74 5.50 24.18 13.65
N SER A 75 6.30 24.88 12.84
CA SER A 75 7.49 24.29 12.20
C SER A 75 8.55 23.77 13.19
N ASN A 76 8.58 24.29 14.40
CA ASN A 76 9.47 23.81 15.47
C ASN A 76 8.98 22.51 16.15
N ALA A 77 7.82 21.99 15.77
CA ALA A 77 7.36 20.68 16.23
C ALA A 77 8.13 19.53 15.56
N PHE A 78 8.87 19.81 14.49
CA PHE A 78 9.69 18.82 13.80
C PHE A 78 11.11 18.80 14.36
N THR A 79 11.61 17.62 14.70
CA THR A 79 12.88 17.45 15.41
C THR A 79 13.96 16.75 14.58
N GLY A 80 13.65 16.29 13.39
CA GLY A 80 14.61 15.63 12.50
C GLY A 80 13.93 14.87 11.37
N ILE A 81 14.72 14.50 10.37
CA ILE A 81 14.28 13.72 9.21
C ILE A 81 13.70 12.38 9.69
N ASP A 82 12.65 11.93 9.03
CA ASP A 82 11.90 10.71 9.33
C ASP A 82 11.23 10.68 10.70
N THR A 83 11.10 11.84 11.34
CA THR A 83 10.34 11.98 12.60
C THR A 83 8.97 12.62 12.36
N GLU A 84 8.02 12.24 13.19
CA GLU A 84 6.72 12.89 13.24
C GLU A 84 6.82 14.25 13.94
N ALA A 85 5.90 15.16 13.60
CA ALA A 85 5.73 16.37 14.37
C ALA A 85 5.41 16.01 15.83
N THR A 86 6.09 16.65 16.77
CA THR A 86 5.88 16.42 18.20
C THR A 86 4.61 17.10 18.71
N GLY A 87 3.90 16.45 19.62
CA GLY A 87 2.68 16.97 20.25
C GLY A 87 1.46 16.09 20.00
N ALA A 88 0.56 16.05 20.97
CA ALA A 88 -0.61 15.17 20.97
C ALA A 88 -1.68 15.48 19.90
N SER A 89 -1.54 16.59 19.19
CA SER A 89 -2.56 17.10 18.25
C SER A 89 -2.10 17.14 16.79
N ASN A 90 -1.03 16.43 16.44
CA ASN A 90 -0.48 16.43 15.07
C ASN A 90 -1.11 15.40 14.14
N GLN A 91 -2.04 14.61 14.64
CA GLN A 91 -2.65 13.50 13.91
C GLN A 91 -4.17 13.64 13.85
N THR A 92 -4.75 13.17 12.74
CA THR A 92 -6.20 13.10 12.54
C THR A 92 -6.58 11.65 12.21
N ASN A 93 -7.62 11.15 12.90
CA ASN A 93 -8.18 9.83 12.60
C ASN A 93 -9.11 9.91 11.40
N PHE A 94 -9.08 8.87 10.57
CA PHE A 94 -10.06 8.65 9.51
C PHE A 94 -10.42 7.17 9.40
N ASN A 95 -11.55 6.88 8.82
CA ASN A 95 -12.07 5.53 8.70
C ASN A 95 -12.34 5.18 7.24
N ILE A 96 -12.10 3.92 6.90
CA ILE A 96 -12.57 3.33 5.65
C ILE A 96 -13.65 2.31 6.02
N LYS A 97 -14.85 2.51 5.46
CA LYS A 97 -15.99 1.66 5.69
C LYS A 97 -16.20 0.72 4.50
N LEU A 98 -16.32 -0.56 4.81
CA LEU A 98 -16.77 -1.60 3.89
C LEU A 98 -18.21 -1.97 4.23
N THR A 99 -19.01 -2.22 3.23
CA THR A 99 -20.42 -2.59 3.36
C THR A 99 -20.73 -3.89 2.66
N ASP A 100 -21.88 -4.46 2.95
CA ASP A 100 -22.34 -5.72 2.38
C ASP A 100 -21.33 -6.87 2.59
N CYS A 101 -20.56 -6.83 3.66
CA CYS A 101 -19.69 -7.93 4.02
C CYS A 101 -20.51 -9.17 4.35
N SER A 102 -20.35 -10.24 3.58
CA SER A 102 -21.10 -11.49 3.76
C SER A 102 -20.15 -12.67 3.55
N ASN A 103 -19.73 -13.26 4.64
CA ASN A 103 -18.80 -14.38 4.66
C ASN A 103 -19.09 -15.31 5.83
N THR A 104 -19.12 -16.59 5.60
CA THR A 104 -19.40 -17.60 6.64
C THR A 104 -18.20 -17.88 7.56
N THR A 105 -17.01 -17.48 7.12
CA THR A 105 -15.75 -17.61 7.87
C THR A 105 -15.04 -16.27 7.89
N SER A 106 -14.16 -16.07 8.86
CA SER A 106 -13.31 -14.87 8.91
C SER A 106 -12.52 -14.70 7.62
N GLN A 107 -12.42 -13.48 7.15
CA GLN A 107 -11.73 -13.11 5.92
C GLN A 107 -10.60 -12.14 6.24
N ASN A 108 -9.39 -12.45 5.82
CA ASN A 108 -8.29 -11.52 5.90
C ASN A 108 -8.38 -10.53 4.75
N ILE A 109 -8.14 -9.26 5.05
CA ILE A 109 -8.03 -8.19 4.08
C ILE A 109 -6.80 -7.35 4.35
N GLU A 110 -6.26 -6.76 3.30
CA GLU A 110 -5.15 -5.81 3.37
C GLU A 110 -5.52 -4.54 2.63
N PHE A 111 -5.26 -3.39 3.26
CA PHE A 111 -5.35 -2.10 2.58
C PHE A 111 -3.96 -1.73 2.06
N ARG A 112 -3.89 -1.45 0.77
CA ARG A 112 -2.67 -0.90 0.14
C ARG A 112 -2.92 0.52 -0.30
N PHE A 113 -2.01 1.40 0.08
CA PHE A 113 -2.05 2.81 -0.27
C PHE A 113 -0.97 3.12 -1.30
N THR A 114 -1.34 3.91 -2.32
CA THR A 114 -0.45 4.38 -3.37
C THR A 114 -0.54 5.89 -3.50
N GLY A 115 0.59 6.55 -3.76
CA GLY A 115 0.67 8.00 -3.94
C GLY A 115 2.10 8.43 -4.24
N ALA A 116 2.29 9.72 -4.51
CA ALA A 116 3.62 10.30 -4.56
C ALA A 116 4.26 10.18 -3.17
N ALA A 117 5.37 9.48 -3.06
CA ALA A 117 6.01 9.16 -1.80
C ALA A 117 7.51 9.41 -1.86
N ASP A 118 8.12 9.55 -0.67
CA ASP A 118 9.56 9.57 -0.53
C ASP A 118 10.22 8.25 -0.97
N GLY A 119 11.55 8.23 -1.10
CA GLY A 119 12.30 7.05 -1.56
C GLY A 119 12.20 5.82 -0.65
N ALA A 120 11.76 5.98 0.60
CA ALA A 120 11.50 4.91 1.55
C ALA A 120 10.04 4.42 1.53
N ASN A 121 9.17 5.05 0.72
CA ASN A 121 7.73 4.77 0.64
C ASN A 121 7.01 4.86 2.00
N GLN A 122 7.40 5.80 2.82
CA GLN A 122 6.82 5.96 4.16
C GLN A 122 6.05 7.27 4.33
N THR A 123 6.37 8.27 3.53
CA THR A 123 5.79 9.61 3.65
C THR A 123 5.26 10.05 2.29
N LEU A 124 3.99 10.41 2.21
CA LEU A 124 3.41 11.06 1.04
C LEU A 124 4.05 12.43 0.87
N ALA A 125 4.51 12.71 -0.34
CA ALA A 125 5.08 14.00 -0.67
C ALA A 125 4.05 15.12 -0.58
N ASN A 126 4.49 16.33 -0.23
CA ASN A 126 3.65 17.51 -0.35
C ASN A 126 3.56 17.92 -1.83
N GLU A 127 2.37 17.84 -2.42
CA GLU A 127 2.12 18.14 -3.84
C GLU A 127 2.31 19.62 -4.18
N VAL A 128 2.27 20.48 -3.18
CA VAL A 128 2.43 21.94 -3.33
C VAL A 128 3.74 22.44 -2.74
N GLU A 129 4.71 21.53 -2.51
CA GLU A 129 6.01 21.88 -1.93
C GLU A 129 6.71 23.00 -2.71
N GLY A 130 7.08 24.06 -1.99
CA GLY A 130 7.79 25.20 -2.56
C GLY A 130 7.00 26.04 -3.55
N ALA A 131 5.71 25.79 -3.75
CA ALA A 131 4.85 26.66 -4.52
C ALA A 131 4.75 28.04 -3.85
N ALA A 132 4.87 29.12 -4.62
CA ALA A 132 4.76 30.49 -4.06
C ALA A 132 3.31 30.84 -3.66
N ASP A 133 2.36 30.18 -4.32
CA ASP A 133 0.92 30.28 -4.04
C ASP A 133 0.34 28.85 -4.18
N ALA A 134 0.13 28.20 -3.04
CA ALA A 134 -0.24 26.80 -3.00
C ALA A 134 -1.75 26.54 -3.15
N ASP A 135 -2.58 27.56 -2.91
CA ASP A 135 -4.04 27.43 -2.89
C ASP A 135 -4.79 28.56 -3.63
N GLY A 136 -4.08 29.50 -4.26
CA GLY A 136 -4.69 30.65 -4.93
C GLY A 136 -4.98 31.83 -3.98
N THR A 137 -4.56 31.75 -2.72
CA THR A 137 -4.71 32.84 -1.72
C THR A 137 -3.41 33.59 -1.44
N GLY A 138 -2.29 33.12 -2.03
CA GLY A 138 -0.95 33.66 -1.82
C GLY A 138 -0.18 32.97 -0.69
N GLU A 139 -0.70 31.90 -0.11
CA GLU A 139 0.02 31.11 0.87
C GLU A 139 0.98 30.13 0.19
N ALA A 140 2.25 30.13 0.62
CA ALA A 140 3.26 29.24 0.06
C ALA A 140 3.06 27.78 0.49
N GLY A 141 3.52 26.85 -0.32
CA GLY A 141 3.61 25.45 0.04
C GLY A 141 4.75 25.19 1.04
N ALA A 142 4.49 24.43 2.09
CA ALA A 142 5.49 24.00 3.05
C ALA A 142 6.57 23.16 2.38
N THR A 143 7.80 23.22 2.86
CA THR A 143 8.90 22.38 2.38
C THR A 143 9.44 21.47 3.47
N GLY A 144 9.99 20.34 3.09
CA GLY A 144 10.62 19.38 4.00
C GLY A 144 9.64 18.63 4.89
N VAL A 145 8.36 18.58 4.54
CA VAL A 145 7.31 17.90 5.28
C VAL A 145 6.36 17.17 4.34
N GLY A 146 5.87 16.03 4.78
CA GLY A 146 4.85 15.25 4.09
C GLY A 146 3.89 14.59 5.08
N ILE A 147 3.10 13.64 4.60
CA ILE A 147 2.05 12.99 5.40
C ILE A 147 2.34 11.50 5.51
N ARG A 148 2.26 10.95 6.73
CA ARG A 148 2.29 9.52 7.05
C ARG A 148 0.90 9.01 7.38
N ILE A 149 0.65 7.76 7.00
CA ILE A 149 -0.57 7.04 7.33
C ILE A 149 -0.22 5.91 8.29
N TYR A 150 -1.00 5.77 9.34
CA TYR A 150 -0.86 4.71 10.33
C TYR A 150 -2.14 3.88 10.39
N SER A 151 -1.97 2.58 10.45
CA SER A 151 -3.04 1.65 10.75
C SER A 151 -3.35 1.69 12.25
N LYS A 152 -4.62 1.63 12.59
CA LYS A 152 -5.13 1.48 13.96
C LYS A 152 -5.68 0.08 14.20
N ASN A 153 -5.06 -0.91 13.60
CA ASN A 153 -5.41 -2.30 13.88
C ASN A 153 -4.96 -2.68 15.29
N THR A 154 -5.83 -3.33 16.04
CA THR A 154 -5.56 -3.75 17.43
C THR A 154 -4.39 -4.71 17.58
N THR A 155 -3.98 -5.39 16.52
CA THR A 155 -2.88 -6.36 16.53
C THR A 155 -1.59 -5.81 15.92
N THR A 156 -1.66 -4.80 15.06
CA THR A 156 -0.50 -4.26 14.33
C THR A 156 -0.66 -2.76 14.06
N ASP A 157 -0.75 -1.98 15.14
CA ASP A 157 -0.64 -0.52 14.98
C ASP A 157 0.73 -0.20 14.37
N GLY A 158 0.74 0.51 13.26
CA GLY A 158 2.00 0.84 12.64
C GLY A 158 1.92 1.67 11.39
N LEU A 159 3.09 2.19 11.01
CA LEU A 159 3.28 2.98 9.82
C LEU A 159 2.95 2.13 8.57
N VAL A 160 2.05 2.64 7.76
CA VAL A 160 1.69 2.04 6.48
C VAL A 160 2.77 2.35 5.45
N LYS A 161 3.33 1.33 4.84
CA LYS A 161 4.24 1.49 3.70
C LYS A 161 3.43 1.73 2.43
N LEU A 162 3.74 2.81 1.74
CA LEU A 162 3.12 3.23 0.50
C LEU A 162 3.73 2.48 -0.68
N ASN A 163 2.99 2.37 -1.78
CA ASN A 163 3.48 1.82 -3.06
C ASN A 163 4.10 0.41 -2.95
N THR A 164 3.83 -0.31 -1.87
CA THR A 164 4.38 -1.64 -1.67
C THR A 164 3.46 -2.67 -2.33
N GLN A 165 4.09 -3.57 -3.08
CA GLN A 165 3.48 -4.83 -3.48
C GLN A 165 4.03 -5.90 -2.53
N SER A 166 3.49 -5.97 -1.31
CA SER A 166 3.85 -7.08 -0.44
C SER A 166 3.36 -8.37 -1.05
N PRO A 167 4.18 -9.44 -1.06
CA PRO A 167 3.67 -10.77 -1.34
C PRO A 167 2.53 -11.09 -0.37
N GLN A 168 1.51 -11.74 -0.86
CA GLN A 168 0.42 -12.28 -0.03
C GLN A 168 1.03 -13.05 1.16
N GLY A 169 0.63 -12.71 2.39
CA GLY A 169 1.14 -13.34 3.61
C GLY A 169 2.28 -12.61 4.32
N SER A 170 2.80 -11.49 3.81
CA SER A 170 3.67 -10.64 4.64
C SER A 170 2.81 -9.78 5.57
N SER A 171 3.17 -9.70 6.84
CA SER A 171 2.48 -8.87 7.83
C SER A 171 2.53 -7.39 7.43
N SER A 172 1.51 -6.94 6.72
CA SER A 172 1.29 -5.53 6.45
C SER A 172 0.71 -4.88 7.69
N SER A 173 1.19 -3.69 8.01
CA SER A 173 0.60 -2.90 9.10
C SER A 173 -0.86 -2.51 8.83
N ALA A 174 -1.35 -2.66 7.60
CA ALA A 174 -2.73 -2.38 7.20
C ALA A 174 -3.56 -3.66 6.93
N ALA A 175 -3.18 -4.78 7.53
CA ALA A 175 -3.94 -6.03 7.49
C ALA A 175 -5.03 -6.04 8.58
N TYR A 176 -6.22 -6.52 8.22
CA TYR A 176 -7.38 -6.62 9.09
C TYR A 176 -8.09 -7.96 8.90
N VAL A 177 -8.84 -8.37 9.90
CA VAL A 177 -9.68 -9.56 9.84
C VAL A 177 -11.15 -9.13 9.89
N ILE A 178 -11.90 -9.41 8.84
CA ILE A 178 -13.36 -9.28 8.85
C ILE A 178 -13.91 -10.54 9.51
N PRO A 179 -14.64 -10.44 10.63
CA PRO A 179 -15.26 -11.59 11.26
C PRO A 179 -16.21 -12.31 10.31
N GLY A 180 -16.30 -13.64 10.45
CA GLY A 180 -17.27 -14.43 9.70
C GLY A 180 -18.68 -14.13 10.20
N ASP A 181 -19.56 -13.72 9.29
CA ASP A 181 -21.00 -13.57 9.52
C ASP A 181 -21.72 -13.81 8.17
N ALA A 182 -22.63 -14.75 8.16
CA ALA A 182 -23.44 -15.05 6.97
C ALA A 182 -24.41 -13.92 6.61
N THR A 183 -24.73 -13.05 7.58
CA THR A 183 -25.57 -11.87 7.39
C THR A 183 -24.72 -10.72 6.87
N ALA A 184 -25.19 -10.01 5.86
CA ALA A 184 -24.49 -8.83 5.36
C ALA A 184 -24.34 -7.78 6.48
N HIS A 185 -23.14 -7.32 6.72
CA HIS A 185 -22.81 -6.34 7.76
C HIS A 185 -21.77 -5.32 7.26
N ASP A 186 -21.62 -4.26 8.02
CA ASP A 186 -20.62 -3.22 7.77
C ASP A 186 -19.34 -3.52 8.54
N PHE A 187 -18.19 -3.22 7.95
CA PHE A 187 -16.89 -3.32 8.59
C PHE A 187 -16.15 -2.00 8.47
N ILE A 188 -15.72 -1.44 9.59
CA ILE A 188 -15.06 -0.14 9.66
C ILE A 188 -13.61 -0.35 10.11
N THR A 189 -12.68 0.16 9.30
CA THR A 189 -11.26 0.18 9.63
C THR A 189 -10.82 1.59 10.00
N ALA A 190 -9.97 1.71 11.01
CA ALA A 190 -9.48 2.98 11.49
C ALA A 190 -8.04 3.21 11.07
N PHE A 191 -7.75 4.41 10.62
CA PHE A 191 -6.42 4.89 10.27
C PHE A 191 -6.18 6.26 10.92
N THR A 192 -4.92 6.64 10.95
CA THR A 192 -4.51 7.98 11.40
C THR A 192 -3.57 8.57 10.36
N ALA A 193 -3.72 9.84 10.06
CA ALA A 193 -2.79 10.60 9.25
C ALA A 193 -2.10 11.67 10.10
N GLY A 194 -0.84 11.93 9.84
CA GLY A 194 -0.06 12.95 10.56
C GLY A 194 1.11 13.47 9.74
N TYR A 195 1.63 14.62 10.12
CA TYR A 195 2.80 15.19 9.47
C TYR A 195 4.08 14.48 9.88
N ALA A 196 5.00 14.34 8.93
CA ALA A 196 6.36 13.87 9.17
C ALA A 196 7.37 14.71 8.39
N GLN A 197 8.52 14.97 9.02
CA GLN A 197 9.62 15.65 8.36
C GLN A 197 10.30 14.71 7.37
N ASN A 198 10.42 15.12 6.10
CA ASN A 198 11.10 14.35 5.05
C ASN A 198 12.29 15.11 4.43
N GLY A 199 12.53 16.36 4.84
CA GLY A 199 13.67 17.17 4.42
C GLY A 199 14.53 17.60 5.60
N SER A 200 15.71 18.17 5.31
CA SER A 200 16.65 18.63 6.36
C SER A 200 16.13 19.80 7.20
N THR A 201 15.25 20.61 6.61
CA THR A 201 14.62 21.77 7.27
C THR A 201 13.15 21.82 6.88
N VAL A 202 12.31 22.26 7.79
CA VAL A 202 10.89 22.48 7.53
C VAL A 202 10.63 23.98 7.42
N ALA A 203 10.14 24.42 6.26
CA ALA A 203 9.60 25.77 6.10
C ALA A 203 8.06 25.72 6.22
N PRO A 204 7.46 26.72 6.91
CA PRO A 204 6.02 26.78 7.08
C PRO A 204 5.29 27.00 5.76
N GLY A 205 4.05 26.55 5.67
CA GLY A 205 3.19 26.68 4.51
C GLY A 205 2.12 25.61 4.47
N LEU A 206 1.41 25.55 3.37
CA LEU A 206 0.38 24.56 3.12
C LEU A 206 0.96 23.18 2.79
N VAL A 207 0.30 22.15 3.27
CA VAL A 207 0.60 20.75 2.94
C VAL A 207 -0.64 20.11 2.32
N LYS A 208 -0.46 19.57 1.13
CA LYS A 208 -1.48 18.80 0.40
C LYS A 208 -0.87 17.52 -0.13
N SER A 209 -1.51 16.41 0.13
CA SER A 209 -1.08 15.10 -0.40
C SER A 209 -2.29 14.27 -0.75
N THR A 210 -2.18 13.48 -1.79
CA THR A 210 -3.23 12.58 -2.26
C THR A 210 -2.72 11.14 -2.23
N ALA A 211 -3.56 10.23 -1.76
CA ALA A 211 -3.33 8.79 -1.84
C ALA A 211 -4.56 8.08 -2.38
N SER A 212 -4.34 7.03 -3.16
CA SER A 212 -5.36 6.06 -3.52
C SER A 212 -5.19 4.81 -2.67
N PHE A 213 -6.28 4.10 -2.41
CA PHE A 213 -6.20 2.82 -1.72
C PHE A 213 -6.93 1.72 -2.49
N VAL A 214 -6.50 0.49 -2.26
CA VAL A 214 -7.17 -0.73 -2.72
C VAL A 214 -7.32 -1.69 -1.56
N VAL A 215 -8.36 -2.51 -1.59
CA VAL A 215 -8.61 -3.58 -0.62
C VAL A 215 -8.34 -4.91 -1.30
N LEU A 216 -7.45 -5.68 -0.73
CA LEU A 216 -7.10 -7.03 -1.18
C LEU A 216 -7.71 -8.04 -0.21
N TYR A 217 -8.16 -9.16 -0.74
CA TYR A 217 -8.69 -10.29 0.01
C TYR A 217 -7.69 -11.45 -0.04
N GLU A 218 -7.43 -12.07 1.11
CA GLU A 218 -6.48 -13.18 1.27
C GLU A 218 -7.19 -14.52 1.57
#